data_ce01d655a9904d23d9ceb842eb0fce31
#
_entry.id   ce01d655a9904d23d9ceb842eb0fce31
#
_cell.length_a   1.000
_cell.length_b   1.000
_cell.length_c   1.000
_cell.angle_alpha   90.00
_cell.angle_beta   90.00
_cell.angle_gamma   90.00
#
_symmetry.space_group_name_H-M   'P 1'
#
loop_
_entity.id
_entity.type
_entity.pdbx_description
1 polymer ?
#
loop_
_entity_poly.entity_id
_entity_poly.type
_entity_poly.pdbx_seq_one_letter_code
_entity_poly.pdbx_strand_id
1 'polypeptide(L)'
;QEEINKILNELTGQEKNLIQFAFYSGLRSSELIALRWQDAEFEQNRIFIKQAYVRGQLKDTKTKSGKREVTLQPQAKKALLNQQVFTKKQNKTIFHDPHTNQPWKNDQPIRKNVWIPALKRVGIKYRNPYQTRHTFASTLLSRGEKPLWVAQQMGHKDWSMIIKVMADGFLNQNSCKSPIMGLIFRT
;
A
#
# COMPACT_ATOMS: atom_id res chain seq x y z
N GLN A 1 -9.11 5.39 9.74
CA GLN A 1 -8.80 6.55 8.88
C GLN A 1 -8.09 7.67 9.65
N GLU A 2 -8.46 7.92 10.89
CA GLU A 2 -7.85 8.97 11.73
C GLU A 2 -6.34 8.78 11.93
N GLU A 3 -5.89 7.56 12.27
CA GLU A 3 -4.45 7.27 12.42
C GLU A 3 -3.67 7.50 11.11
N ILE A 4 -4.26 7.13 9.95
CA ILE A 4 -3.64 7.40 8.64
C ILE A 4 -3.44 8.90 8.45
N ASN A 5 -4.47 9.68 8.73
CA ASN A 5 -4.42 11.14 8.58
C ASN A 5 -3.37 11.75 9.51
N LYS A 6 -3.28 11.30 10.78
CA LYS A 6 -2.23 11.73 11.72
C LYS A 6 -0.83 11.46 11.16
N ILE A 7 -0.57 10.25 10.68
CA ILE A 7 0.73 9.87 10.10
C ILE A 7 1.05 10.72 8.86
N LEU A 8 0.08 10.88 7.95
CA LEU A 8 0.30 11.64 6.71
C LEU A 8 0.48 13.15 6.94
N ASN A 9 -0.07 13.70 8.00
CA ASN A 9 0.11 15.11 8.35
C ASN A 9 1.49 15.42 8.92
N GLU A 10 2.16 14.41 9.51
CA GLU A 10 3.54 14.53 10.00
C GLU A 10 4.60 14.41 8.90
N LEU A 11 4.21 13.96 7.73
CA LEU A 11 5.11 13.73 6.61
C LEU A 11 4.95 14.81 5.55
N THR A 12 6.05 15.15 4.88
CA THR A 12 6.06 16.10 3.78
C THR A 12 6.76 15.56 2.55
N GLY A 13 6.59 16.21 1.39
CA GLY A 13 7.32 15.90 0.17
C GLY A 13 7.26 14.42 -0.24
N GLN A 14 8.42 13.87 -0.60
CA GLN A 14 8.54 12.50 -1.09
C GLN A 14 8.17 11.43 -0.05
N GLU A 15 8.45 11.68 1.23
CA GLU A 15 8.11 10.75 2.31
C GLU A 15 6.59 10.61 2.45
N LYS A 16 5.86 11.74 2.44
CA LYS A 16 4.40 11.74 2.44
C LYS A 16 3.83 10.99 1.25
N ASN A 17 4.34 11.27 0.06
CA ASN A 17 3.87 10.63 -1.17
C ASN A 17 4.07 9.11 -1.13
N LEU A 18 5.23 8.65 -0.69
CA LEU A 18 5.55 7.23 -0.52
C LEU A 18 4.58 6.53 0.45
N ILE A 19 4.41 7.09 1.65
CA ILE A 19 3.58 6.49 2.70
C ILE A 19 2.09 6.57 2.33
N GLN A 20 1.64 7.68 1.76
CA GLN A 20 0.28 7.79 1.25
C GLN A 20 0.01 6.74 0.17
N PHE A 21 0.93 6.60 -0.79
CA PHE A 21 0.79 5.60 -1.84
C PHE A 21 0.77 4.17 -1.26
N ALA A 22 1.59 3.87 -0.26
CA ALA A 22 1.59 2.56 0.40
C ALA A 22 0.23 2.22 1.05
N PHE A 23 -0.41 3.18 1.72
CA PHE A 23 -1.74 2.98 2.33
C PHE A 23 -2.86 2.73 1.31
N TYR A 24 -2.77 3.35 0.11
CA TYR A 24 -3.87 3.35 -0.86
C TYR A 24 -3.60 2.54 -2.13
N SER A 25 -2.52 1.77 -2.18
CA SER A 25 -2.20 0.87 -3.30
C SER A 25 -2.19 -0.61 -2.94
N GLY A 26 -2.03 -0.93 -1.66
CA GLY A 26 -1.92 -2.31 -1.18
C GLY A 26 -0.70 -3.06 -1.70
N LEU A 27 0.33 -2.38 -2.23
CA LEU A 27 1.55 -3.00 -2.71
C LEU A 27 2.43 -3.54 -1.58
N ARG A 28 3.23 -4.56 -1.89
CA ARG A 28 4.33 -4.96 -1.01
C ARG A 28 5.44 -3.90 -1.05
N SER A 29 6.18 -3.71 0.04
CA SER A 29 7.30 -2.75 0.07
C SER A 29 8.30 -3.00 -1.07
N SER A 30 8.58 -4.25 -1.37
CA SER A 30 9.47 -4.64 -2.47
C SER A 30 8.94 -4.28 -3.87
N GLU A 31 7.64 -4.30 -4.07
CA GLU A 31 6.97 -3.88 -5.32
C GLU A 31 6.94 -2.35 -5.40
N LEU A 32 6.63 -1.69 -4.29
CA LEU A 32 6.52 -0.25 -4.17
C LEU A 32 7.83 0.46 -4.54
N ILE A 33 8.97 0.00 -4.01
CA ILE A 33 10.29 0.58 -4.32
C ILE A 33 10.80 0.25 -5.72
N ALA A 34 10.26 -0.79 -6.37
CA ALA A 34 10.59 -1.18 -7.74
C ALA A 34 9.70 -0.52 -8.80
N LEU A 35 8.64 0.19 -8.40
CA LEU A 35 7.66 0.76 -9.31
C LEU A 35 8.29 1.89 -10.14
N ARG A 36 8.02 1.88 -11.46
CA ARG A 36 8.58 2.85 -12.41
C ARG A 36 7.50 3.72 -13.02
N TRP A 37 7.86 4.92 -13.46
CA TRP A 37 6.94 5.84 -14.11
C TRP A 37 6.29 5.27 -15.37
N GLN A 38 7.01 4.48 -16.15
CA GLN A 38 6.49 3.82 -17.36
C GLN A 38 5.44 2.74 -17.05
N ASP A 39 5.29 2.33 -15.81
CA ASP A 39 4.32 1.33 -15.38
C ASP A 39 3.04 1.97 -14.83
N ALA A 40 2.93 3.32 -14.84
CA ALA A 40 1.76 4.07 -14.37
C ALA A 40 0.99 4.70 -15.53
N GLU A 41 -0.28 4.30 -15.68
CA GLU A 41 -1.23 4.84 -16.65
C GLU A 41 -2.29 5.69 -15.96
N PHE A 42 -2.06 7.00 -15.91
CA PHE A 42 -2.91 7.94 -15.16
C PHE A 42 -4.30 8.12 -15.76
N GLU A 43 -4.43 8.07 -17.08
CA GLU A 43 -5.71 8.22 -17.78
C GLU A 43 -6.64 7.06 -17.48
N GLN A 44 -6.08 5.85 -17.37
CA GLN A 44 -6.83 4.63 -17.08
C GLN A 44 -6.89 4.32 -15.59
N ASN A 45 -6.33 5.18 -14.73
CA ASN A 45 -6.26 5.00 -13.28
C ASN A 45 -5.71 3.65 -12.85
N ARG A 46 -4.61 3.21 -13.47
CA ARG A 46 -3.99 1.91 -13.18
C ARG A 46 -2.47 1.96 -13.19
N ILE A 47 -1.87 0.98 -12.53
CA ILE A 47 -0.45 0.70 -12.55
C ILE A 47 -0.21 -0.79 -12.81
N PHE A 48 0.93 -1.09 -13.42
CA PHE A 48 1.36 -2.46 -13.67
C PHE A 48 2.48 -2.85 -12.73
N ILE A 49 2.28 -3.92 -11.98
CA ILE A 49 3.31 -4.50 -11.14
C ILE A 49 4.03 -5.57 -11.97
N LYS A 50 5.28 -5.31 -12.30
CA LYS A 50 6.12 -6.19 -13.14
C LYS A 50 7.34 -6.69 -12.41
N GLN A 51 7.82 -5.92 -11.42
CA GLN A 51 9.10 -6.14 -10.76
C GLN A 51 8.99 -5.94 -9.24
N ALA A 52 9.94 -6.53 -8.53
CA ALA A 52 10.11 -6.32 -7.09
C ALA A 52 11.59 -6.42 -6.71
N TYR A 53 12.00 -5.68 -5.68
CA TYR A 53 13.33 -5.86 -5.08
C TYR A 53 13.32 -7.04 -4.13
N VAL A 54 14.14 -8.05 -4.40
CA VAL A 54 14.28 -9.24 -3.57
C VAL A 54 15.77 -9.37 -3.18
N ARG A 55 16.07 -9.28 -1.91
CA ARG A 55 17.45 -9.33 -1.39
C ARG A 55 18.39 -8.32 -2.10
N GLY A 56 17.93 -7.09 -2.28
CA GLY A 56 18.69 -6.01 -2.92
C GLY A 56 18.84 -6.12 -4.44
N GLN A 57 18.23 -7.12 -5.06
CA GLN A 57 18.24 -7.31 -6.52
C GLN A 57 16.86 -7.05 -7.11
N LEU A 58 16.81 -6.32 -8.21
CA LEU A 58 15.60 -6.15 -8.99
C LEU A 58 15.30 -7.45 -9.72
N LYS A 59 14.14 -8.04 -9.46
CA LYS A 59 13.69 -9.29 -10.08
C LYS A 59 12.32 -9.11 -10.70
N ASP A 60 12.11 -9.70 -11.84
CA ASP A 60 10.78 -9.84 -12.40
C ASP A 60 9.92 -10.71 -11.49
N THR A 61 8.66 -10.34 -11.37
CA THR A 61 7.71 -11.14 -10.61
C THR A 61 7.46 -12.45 -11.35
N LYS A 62 7.95 -13.58 -10.77
CA LYS A 62 7.96 -14.90 -11.40
C LYS A 62 6.59 -15.54 -11.61
N THR A 63 5.57 -15.09 -10.90
CA THR A 63 4.24 -15.71 -10.91
C THR A 63 3.22 -14.84 -11.63
N LYS A 64 2.20 -15.48 -12.25
CA LYS A 64 1.06 -14.75 -12.86
C LYS A 64 0.38 -13.81 -11.86
N SER A 65 0.27 -14.18 -10.58
CA SER A 65 -0.27 -13.33 -9.52
C SER A 65 0.64 -12.19 -9.11
N GLY A 66 1.93 -12.27 -9.41
CA GLY A 66 2.90 -11.19 -9.19
C GLY A 66 2.83 -10.12 -10.27
N LYS A 67 2.70 -10.51 -11.55
CA LYS A 67 2.43 -9.58 -12.66
C LYS A 67 0.94 -9.29 -12.66
N ARG A 68 0.57 -8.07 -12.33
CA ARG A 68 -0.83 -7.67 -12.24
C ARG A 68 -1.03 -6.20 -12.51
N GLU A 69 -2.24 -5.87 -12.87
CA GLU A 69 -2.78 -4.52 -12.89
C GLU A 69 -3.36 -4.20 -11.51
N VAL A 70 -3.08 -3.00 -11.03
CA VAL A 70 -3.64 -2.46 -9.79
C VAL A 70 -4.35 -1.16 -10.10
N THR A 71 -5.62 -1.07 -9.71
CA THR A 71 -6.43 0.13 -9.85
C THR A 71 -5.97 1.19 -8.86
N LEU A 72 -5.67 2.38 -9.35
CA LEU A 72 -5.28 3.52 -8.53
C LEU A 72 -6.48 4.10 -7.80
N GLN A 73 -6.50 3.94 -6.48
CA GLN A 73 -7.42 4.71 -5.64
C GLN A 73 -7.11 6.22 -5.76
N PRO A 74 -8.09 7.12 -5.62
CA PRO A 74 -7.89 8.56 -5.78
C PRO A 74 -6.72 9.12 -4.97
N GLN A 75 -6.55 8.66 -3.72
CA GLN A 75 -5.46 9.08 -2.85
C GLN A 75 -4.10 8.54 -3.31
N ALA A 76 -4.05 7.32 -3.87
CA ALA A 76 -2.84 6.78 -4.48
C ALA A 76 -2.45 7.56 -5.73
N LYS A 77 -3.42 7.87 -6.60
CA LYS A 77 -3.20 8.73 -7.79
C LYS A 77 -2.66 10.10 -7.38
N LYS A 78 -3.26 10.74 -6.36
CA LYS A 78 -2.80 12.04 -5.84
C LYS A 78 -1.34 11.96 -5.36
N ALA A 79 -0.97 10.91 -4.65
CA ALA A 79 0.41 10.72 -4.20
C ALA A 79 1.40 10.62 -5.37
N LEU A 80 1.05 9.89 -6.43
CA LEU A 80 1.88 9.79 -7.63
C LEU A 80 1.97 11.13 -8.37
N LEU A 81 0.87 11.87 -8.53
CA LEU A 81 0.88 13.18 -9.16
C LEU A 81 1.80 14.15 -8.40
N ASN A 82 1.72 14.17 -7.07
CA ASN A 82 2.61 14.98 -6.24
C ASN A 82 4.08 14.52 -6.33
N GLN A 83 4.32 13.24 -6.57
CA GLN A 83 5.67 12.68 -6.69
C GLN A 83 6.34 13.05 -8.03
N GLN A 84 5.57 13.41 -9.06
CA GLN A 84 6.11 13.72 -10.39
C GLN A 84 7.18 14.80 -10.38
N VAL A 85 6.98 15.85 -9.58
CA VAL A 85 7.91 17.00 -9.50
C VAL A 85 9.30 16.60 -9.00
N PHE A 86 9.39 15.50 -8.24
CA PHE A 86 10.65 15.05 -7.65
C PHE A 86 11.43 14.09 -8.56
N THR A 87 10.76 13.13 -9.19
CA THR A 87 11.46 12.00 -9.81
C THR A 87 11.07 11.70 -11.25
N LYS A 88 10.01 12.30 -11.81
CA LYS A 88 9.54 11.96 -13.16
C LYS A 88 10.58 12.27 -14.25
N LYS A 89 11.31 13.36 -14.11
CA LYS A 89 12.36 13.74 -15.08
C LYS A 89 13.51 12.72 -15.14
N GLN A 90 13.75 11.98 -14.07
CA GLN A 90 14.80 10.95 -14.02
C GLN A 90 14.41 9.64 -14.70
N ASN A 91 13.13 9.50 -15.05
CA ASN A 91 12.51 8.42 -15.83
C ASN A 91 12.85 6.98 -15.39
N LYS A 92 13.07 6.78 -14.10
CA LYS A 92 13.39 5.47 -13.47
C LYS A 92 12.28 5.06 -12.51
N THR A 93 12.65 4.71 -11.28
CA THR A 93 11.70 4.39 -10.21
C THR A 93 10.94 5.63 -9.74
N ILE A 94 9.73 5.42 -9.24
CA ILE A 94 8.86 6.51 -8.78
C ILE A 94 9.36 7.07 -7.45
N PHE A 95 9.72 6.19 -6.50
CA PHE A 95 10.08 6.59 -5.14
C PHE A 95 11.58 6.51 -4.91
N HIS A 96 12.14 7.63 -4.50
CA HIS A 96 13.56 7.79 -4.16
C HIS A 96 13.71 8.19 -2.69
N ASP A 97 14.90 7.96 -2.16
CA ASP A 97 15.31 8.50 -0.88
C ASP A 97 15.46 10.02 -1.00
N PRO A 98 14.70 10.84 -0.24
CA PRO A 98 14.75 12.28 -0.34
C PRO A 98 16.11 12.88 0.06
N HIS A 99 16.93 12.18 0.86
CA HIS A 99 18.23 12.65 1.29
C HIS A 99 19.33 12.43 0.24
N THR A 100 19.27 11.30 -0.46
CA THR A 100 20.29 10.93 -1.45
C THR A 100 19.84 11.14 -2.89
N ASN A 101 18.53 11.35 -3.10
CA ASN A 101 17.88 11.39 -4.40
C ASN A 101 18.13 10.13 -5.26
N GLN A 102 18.41 9.00 -4.60
CA GLN A 102 18.64 7.70 -5.25
C GLN A 102 17.47 6.75 -5.03
N PRO A 103 17.21 5.83 -5.97
CA PRO A 103 16.22 4.78 -5.79
C PRO A 103 16.46 3.96 -4.51
N TRP A 104 15.41 3.66 -3.78
CA TRP A 104 15.47 2.73 -2.66
C TRP A 104 15.91 1.34 -3.13
N LYS A 105 16.90 0.74 -2.47
CA LYS A 105 17.37 -0.64 -2.76
C LYS A 105 16.70 -1.69 -1.89
N ASN A 106 16.15 -1.28 -0.77
CA ASN A 106 15.40 -2.11 0.17
C ASN A 106 14.50 -1.23 1.04
N ASP A 107 13.63 -1.83 1.82
CA ASP A 107 12.65 -1.13 2.66
C ASP A 107 13.16 -0.76 4.06
N GLN A 108 14.33 -1.23 4.46
CA GLN A 108 14.86 -0.94 5.80
C GLN A 108 15.08 0.56 6.07
N PRO A 109 15.69 1.36 5.15
CA PRO A 109 15.82 2.80 5.36
C PRO A 109 14.46 3.49 5.45
N ILE A 110 13.48 3.10 4.63
CA ILE A 110 12.11 3.63 4.71
C ILE A 110 11.53 3.38 6.11
N ARG A 111 11.68 2.15 6.62
CA ARG A 111 11.21 1.79 7.94
C ARG A 111 11.91 2.59 9.05
N LYS A 112 13.24 2.71 8.99
CA LYS A 112 14.05 3.36 10.04
C LYS A 112 13.93 4.87 10.02
N ASN A 113 13.98 5.48 8.85
CA ASN A 113 14.14 6.92 8.70
C ASN A 113 12.82 7.67 8.47
N VAL A 114 11.79 6.98 7.94
CA VAL A 114 10.49 7.59 7.63
C VAL A 114 9.40 7.05 8.55
N TRP A 115 9.17 5.73 8.52
CA TRP A 115 8.03 5.11 9.19
C TRP A 115 8.09 5.18 10.71
N ILE A 116 9.17 4.69 11.34
CA ILE A 116 9.32 4.68 12.80
C ILE A 116 9.28 6.11 13.37
N PRO A 117 10.02 7.10 12.83
CA PRO A 117 9.94 8.47 13.31
C PRO A 117 8.53 9.07 13.19
N ALA A 118 7.82 8.84 12.07
CA ALA A 118 6.47 9.32 11.89
C ALA A 118 5.51 8.77 12.95
N LEU A 119 5.52 7.44 13.21
CA LEU A 119 4.72 6.83 14.25
C LEU A 119 5.03 7.40 15.65
N LYS A 120 6.33 7.59 15.95
CA LYS A 120 6.76 8.15 17.25
C LYS A 120 6.24 9.56 17.45
N ARG A 121 6.32 10.44 16.42
CA ARG A 121 5.85 11.84 16.52
C ARG A 121 4.34 11.93 16.78
N VAL A 122 3.54 11.02 16.21
CA VAL A 122 2.08 11.01 16.44
C VAL A 122 1.62 10.14 17.62
N GLY A 123 2.56 9.61 18.41
CA GLY A 123 2.23 8.78 19.59
C GLY A 123 1.59 7.43 19.27
N ILE A 124 1.76 6.93 18.04
CA ILE A 124 1.22 5.62 17.64
C ILE A 124 2.24 4.53 17.96
N LYS A 125 1.78 3.47 18.66
CA LYS A 125 2.61 2.28 18.93
C LYS A 125 3.16 1.70 17.63
N TYR A 126 4.43 1.29 17.67
CA TYR A 126 5.08 0.70 16.50
C TYR A 126 4.28 -0.46 15.91
N ARG A 127 4.08 -0.38 14.61
CA ARG A 127 3.52 -1.44 13.75
C ARG A 127 4.44 -1.61 12.54
N ASN A 128 4.57 -2.83 12.04
CA ASN A 128 5.35 -3.09 10.84
C ASN A 128 4.76 -2.31 9.63
N PRO A 129 5.57 -1.72 8.75
CA PRO A 129 5.07 -1.04 7.53
C PRO A 129 4.15 -1.90 6.66
N TYR A 130 4.25 -3.22 6.74
CA TYR A 130 3.33 -4.15 6.07
C TYR A 130 1.86 -3.94 6.48
N GLN A 131 1.59 -3.30 7.62
CA GLN A 131 0.24 -2.93 8.06
C GLN A 131 -0.47 -1.96 7.10
N THR A 132 0.26 -1.16 6.32
CA THR A 132 -0.34 -0.32 5.28
C THR A 132 -1.15 -1.14 4.30
N ARG A 133 -0.66 -2.33 3.97
CA ARG A 133 -1.31 -3.26 3.06
C ARG A 133 -2.53 -3.95 3.71
N HIS A 134 -2.47 -4.29 5.01
CA HIS A 134 -3.64 -4.78 5.74
C HIS A 134 -4.72 -3.69 5.82
N THR A 135 -4.32 -2.46 6.08
CA THR A 135 -5.22 -1.30 6.11
C THR A 135 -5.91 -1.09 4.76
N PHE A 136 -5.19 -1.21 3.65
CA PHE A 136 -5.77 -1.17 2.31
C PHE A 136 -6.87 -2.20 2.14
N ALA A 137 -6.59 -3.47 2.46
CA ALA A 137 -7.56 -4.55 2.35
C ALA A 137 -8.80 -4.30 3.21
N SER A 138 -8.61 -4.02 4.50
CA SER A 138 -9.73 -3.79 5.42
C SER A 138 -10.58 -2.58 5.02
N THR A 139 -9.95 -1.51 4.53
CA THR A 139 -10.67 -0.31 4.05
C THR A 139 -11.53 -0.61 2.83
N LEU A 140 -11.02 -1.37 1.86
CA LEU A 140 -11.80 -1.73 0.67
C LEU A 140 -12.95 -2.69 1.02
N LEU A 141 -12.68 -3.69 1.84
CA LEU A 141 -13.71 -4.63 2.30
C LEU A 141 -14.82 -3.92 3.08
N SER A 142 -14.47 -2.97 3.96
CA SER A 142 -15.44 -2.15 4.70
C SER A 142 -16.30 -1.26 3.81
N ARG A 143 -15.82 -0.93 2.61
CA ARG A 143 -16.57 -0.19 1.58
C ARG A 143 -17.44 -1.08 0.70
N GLY A 144 -17.47 -2.40 0.95
CA GLY A 144 -18.26 -3.35 0.18
C GLY A 144 -17.59 -3.88 -1.08
N GLU A 145 -16.29 -3.64 -1.28
CA GLU A 145 -15.57 -4.19 -2.41
C GLU A 145 -15.52 -5.72 -2.34
N LYS A 146 -15.60 -6.37 -3.51
CA LYS A 146 -15.61 -7.82 -3.60
C LYS A 146 -14.28 -8.41 -3.08
N PRO A 147 -14.29 -9.36 -2.12
CA PRO A 147 -13.07 -9.92 -1.54
C PRO A 147 -12.10 -10.50 -2.56
N LEU A 148 -12.62 -11.16 -3.60
CA LEU A 148 -11.80 -11.70 -4.68
C LEU A 148 -11.08 -10.61 -5.46
N TRP A 149 -11.75 -9.50 -5.75
CA TRP A 149 -11.12 -8.36 -6.41
C TRP A 149 -10.02 -7.74 -5.53
N VAL A 150 -10.27 -7.55 -4.23
CA VAL A 150 -9.25 -7.06 -3.28
C VAL A 150 -8.04 -8.01 -3.25
N ALA A 151 -8.25 -9.32 -3.22
CA ALA A 151 -7.18 -10.32 -3.28
C ALA A 151 -6.34 -10.17 -4.56
N GLN A 152 -6.99 -10.00 -5.71
CA GLN A 152 -6.33 -9.77 -7.00
C GLN A 152 -5.50 -8.48 -7.00
N GLN A 153 -6.05 -7.36 -6.51
CA GLN A 153 -5.33 -6.09 -6.36
C GLN A 153 -4.05 -6.28 -5.52
N MET A 154 -4.13 -7.05 -4.47
CA MET A 154 -3.01 -7.35 -3.60
C MET A 154 -2.04 -8.41 -4.16
N GLY A 155 -2.39 -9.14 -5.23
CA GLY A 155 -1.58 -10.22 -5.78
C GLY A 155 -1.47 -11.42 -4.84
N HIS A 156 -2.58 -11.78 -4.21
CA HIS A 156 -2.74 -13.04 -3.50
C HIS A 156 -3.22 -14.13 -4.45
N LYS A 157 -2.69 -15.35 -4.27
CA LYS A 157 -3.10 -16.52 -5.07
C LYS A 157 -4.47 -17.04 -4.65
N ASP A 158 -4.82 -16.86 -3.39
CA ASP A 158 -6.04 -17.37 -2.78
C ASP A 158 -6.66 -16.35 -1.80
N TRP A 159 -7.79 -16.71 -1.24
CA TRP A 159 -8.57 -15.87 -0.33
C TRP A 159 -8.11 -15.96 1.13
N SER A 160 -7.25 -16.90 1.46
CA SER A 160 -6.95 -17.23 2.87
C SER A 160 -6.52 -16.00 3.66
N MET A 161 -5.74 -15.12 3.04
CA MET A 161 -5.31 -13.89 3.67
C MET A 161 -6.45 -12.86 3.81
N ILE A 162 -7.36 -12.79 2.83
CA ILE A 162 -8.52 -11.90 2.91
C ILE A 162 -9.48 -12.37 4.01
N ILE A 163 -9.71 -13.68 4.12
CA ILE A 163 -10.50 -14.27 5.21
C ILE A 163 -9.89 -13.91 6.56
N LYS A 164 -8.56 -13.99 6.69
CA LYS A 164 -7.86 -13.61 7.93
C LYS A 164 -8.03 -12.13 8.25
N VAL A 165 -7.89 -11.23 7.27
CA VAL A 165 -8.12 -9.79 7.45
C VAL A 165 -9.56 -9.50 7.86
N MET A 166 -10.54 -10.23 7.30
CA MET A 166 -11.95 -10.12 7.69
C MET A 166 -12.16 -10.62 9.12
N ALA A 167 -11.60 -11.78 9.47
CA ALA A 167 -11.71 -12.34 10.81
C ALA A 167 -11.09 -11.42 11.88
N ASP A 168 -9.90 -10.88 11.64
CA ASP A 168 -9.23 -9.93 12.54
C ASP A 168 -10.03 -8.62 12.67
N GLY A 169 -10.68 -8.18 11.59
CA GLY A 169 -11.59 -7.02 11.57
C GLY A 169 -12.85 -7.26 12.40
N PHE A 170 -13.46 -8.44 12.33
CA PHE A 170 -14.64 -8.80 13.13
C PHE A 170 -14.33 -8.98 14.61
N LEU A 171 -13.17 -9.53 14.96
CA LEU A 171 -12.75 -9.68 16.36
C LEU A 171 -12.49 -8.34 17.05
N ASN A 172 -11.99 -7.34 16.31
CA ASN A 172 -11.79 -5.99 16.82
C ASN A 172 -13.08 -5.13 16.87
N GLN A 173 -14.14 -5.50 16.15
CA GLN A 173 -15.43 -4.80 16.18
C GLN A 173 -16.36 -5.27 17.30
N ASN A 174 -16.09 -6.40 17.94
CA ASN A 174 -16.88 -6.88 19.09
C ASN A 174 -16.70 -6.04 20.36
N SER A 175 -15.86 -5.01 20.33
CA SER A 175 -15.83 -3.94 21.36
C SER A 175 -16.71 -2.74 21.02
N CYS A 176 -17.37 -2.71 19.86
CA CYS A 176 -18.34 -1.67 19.52
C CYS A 176 -19.53 -2.33 18.78
N LYS A 177 -20.66 -2.42 19.47
CA LYS A 177 -21.90 -3.04 18.98
C LYS A 177 -22.33 -2.44 17.65
N SER A 178 -22.42 -3.27 16.59
CA SER A 178 -23.19 -2.97 15.39
C SER A 178 -23.76 -4.25 14.76
N PRO A 179 -25.06 -4.28 14.38
CA PRO A 179 -25.81 -5.48 14.08
C PRO A 179 -25.78 -5.79 12.56
N ILE A 180 -24.78 -6.52 12.11
CA ILE A 180 -24.82 -7.14 10.77
C ILE A 180 -24.38 -8.61 10.92
N MET A 181 -25.18 -9.39 11.62
CA MET A 181 -24.97 -10.84 11.77
C MET A 181 -26.25 -11.61 11.41
N GLY A 182 -26.88 -11.26 10.30
CA GLY A 182 -28.18 -11.84 9.93
C GLY A 182 -28.35 -12.41 8.54
N LEU A 183 -27.33 -12.38 7.65
CA LEU A 183 -27.63 -12.63 6.22
C LEU A 183 -26.71 -13.60 5.47
N ILE A 184 -25.86 -14.38 6.12
CA ILE A 184 -24.94 -15.29 5.39
C ILE A 184 -25.16 -16.78 5.65
N PHE A 185 -26.05 -17.17 6.58
CA PHE A 185 -26.40 -18.59 6.78
C PHE A 185 -27.92 -18.82 6.69
N ARG A 186 -28.47 -18.83 5.51
CA ARG A 186 -29.68 -19.59 5.18
C ARG A 186 -29.56 -20.15 3.77
N THR A 187 -29.44 -21.51 3.77
CA THR A 187 -29.53 -22.50 2.70
C THR A 187 -28.52 -22.37 1.56
#